data_8e434f31bfa8375c47eab1989800121b
#
_entry.id   8e434f31bfa8375c47eab1989800121b
#
_cell.length_a   1.000
_cell.length_b   1.000
_cell.length_c   1.000
_cell.angle_alpha   90.00
_cell.angle_beta   90.00
_cell.angle_gamma   90.00
#
_symmetry.space_group_name_H-M   'P 1'
#
loop_
_entity.id
_entity.type
_entity.pdbx_description
1 polymer ?
#
loop_
_entity_poly.entity_id
_entity_poly.type
_entity_poly.pdbx_seq_one_letter_code
_entity_poly.pdbx_strand_id
1 'polypeptide(L)'
;MKRQRTAWWLPHLCTALLWVSGAAWSQPQPWATTEAMLLDDPTAALQATERQLRQARASGQADATFWAALAQARVLISLEDSVRRTQALMQARDVLGQLHGSGAQARLWLHTVQALSDVRENPNRSMVARLEELRRQARALGRRDLLCEIDAVDMWSMLASGSSDEAWNAAQASYQCAVREGSLSLELDALTQLGSLASRVGGRTAKENEAEAYLLRALARLGDLPARFQRSLIEYEYGASLALQQPDAALVHFRRALALSRALGDQAGVAAALTSASEALIETGDAAAALVTANEALPLMQAQGNIGRVAACHAVLLKAMTALKDARLGEEIAAARRADGPRLASSRRVDLADAIAAALASMGQHAQAYAELQRANALRERSQEGQRDTVMLRLQARYEDARRSAETAELRRRSETAQLALQAREAGQRSLWIALCAACLLLIAALVVVAVGWRHRRQLSTLAMRDELTGLPNRRAIRTEAQQQIEHALRTRTSCMLALIDLDHFKQINDVHGHATGDAVLKALAAASRRALRERDQLGRLGGEEFLLVLPGCTADEIGSVFARLRSAVAAIAITGLPADAPVRFCLGAVRVTPATGLDVLLSQADLALYAAKTAGRDQWAVYGA
;
A
#
# COMPACT_ATOMS: atom_id res chain seq x y z
N MET A 1 -1.22 55.44 48.32
CA MET A 1 -1.96 54.16 48.47
C MET A 1 -2.52 53.75 47.13
N LYS A 2 -1.96 52.76 46.49
CA LYS A 2 -2.62 51.74 45.66
C LYS A 2 -1.54 50.76 45.15
N ARG A 3 -1.80 49.53 45.44
CA ARG A 3 -0.96 48.36 45.46
C ARG A 3 -0.44 47.96 44.03
N GLN A 4 0.85 47.68 43.98
CA GLN A 4 1.48 46.79 42.99
C GLN A 4 0.77 45.43 43.07
N ARG A 5 0.32 44.90 41.92
CA ARG A 5 0.03 43.48 41.69
C ARG A 5 1.03 42.98 40.68
N THR A 6 1.97 42.22 41.15
CA THR A 6 2.95 41.44 40.43
C THR A 6 2.25 40.43 39.52
N ALA A 7 2.55 40.52 38.24
CA ALA A 7 2.14 39.54 37.23
C ALA A 7 3.11 38.35 37.25
N TRP A 8 2.69 37.27 37.84
CA TRP A 8 3.36 35.96 37.85
C TRP A 8 2.73 35.01 36.81
N TRP A 9 2.69 35.39 35.52
CA TRP A 9 2.03 34.55 34.49
C TRP A 9 2.76 34.49 33.14
N LEU A 10 4.09 34.54 33.08
CA LEU A 10 4.82 34.59 31.83
C LEU A 10 5.80 33.42 31.50
N PRO A 11 5.73 32.22 32.15
CA PRO A 11 6.44 31.07 31.58
C PRO A 11 5.56 30.03 30.86
N HIS A 12 4.22 30.16 30.83
CA HIS A 12 3.33 29.11 30.30
C HIS A 12 2.62 29.46 28.98
N LEU A 13 2.84 30.63 28.41
CA LEU A 13 2.19 31.05 27.16
C LEU A 13 2.98 30.72 25.89
N CYS A 14 4.25 30.35 25.99
CA CYS A 14 5.02 29.87 24.82
C CYS A 14 4.77 28.40 24.45
N THR A 15 4.17 27.61 25.32
CA THR A 15 3.83 26.19 25.02
C THR A 15 2.41 26.00 24.50
N ALA A 16 1.55 27.02 24.55
CA ALA A 16 0.14 26.90 24.17
C ALA A 16 -0.21 27.34 22.74
N LEU A 17 0.71 28.00 22.01
CA LEU A 17 0.48 28.46 20.63
C LEU A 17 0.93 27.45 19.55
N LEU A 18 1.45 26.29 19.95
CA LEU A 18 1.81 25.19 19.03
C LEU A 18 0.71 24.12 18.86
N TRP A 19 -0.50 24.34 19.42
CA TRP A 19 -1.58 23.31 19.44
C TRP A 19 -2.79 23.64 18.58
N VAL A 20 -2.71 24.56 17.61
CA VAL A 20 -3.82 24.85 16.68
C VAL A 20 -3.36 24.74 15.23
N SER A 21 -3.03 23.54 14.82
CA SER A 21 -3.23 23.08 13.44
C SER A 21 -3.28 21.55 13.50
N GLY A 22 -4.51 21.02 13.39
CA GLY A 22 -4.76 19.58 13.40
C GLY A 22 -4.29 18.91 12.10
N ALA A 23 -3.02 18.60 12.05
CA ALA A 23 -2.45 17.58 11.18
C ALA A 23 -1.76 16.56 12.09
N ALA A 24 -2.00 15.28 11.83
CA ALA A 24 -1.44 14.17 12.59
C ALA A 24 0.10 14.21 12.53
N TRP A 25 0.73 14.90 13.49
CA TRP A 25 2.16 14.98 13.63
C TRP A 25 2.67 13.67 14.24
N SER A 26 3.48 12.95 13.47
CA SER A 26 4.50 12.06 14.02
C SER A 26 5.23 12.78 15.17
N GLN A 27 5.57 12.08 16.24
CA GLN A 27 6.20 12.59 17.46
C GLN A 27 7.15 13.78 17.21
N PRO A 28 7.11 14.86 18.02
CA PRO A 28 7.95 16.03 17.84
C PRO A 28 9.42 15.60 17.73
N GLN A 29 10.15 16.16 16.76
CA GLN A 29 11.56 15.82 16.57
C GLN A 29 12.32 16.09 17.88
N PRO A 30 13.14 15.15 18.36
CA PRO A 30 13.81 15.27 19.66
C PRO A 30 14.68 16.50 19.82
N TRP A 31 14.97 17.22 18.72
CA TRP A 31 15.82 18.40 18.68
C TRP A 31 15.12 19.70 18.26
N ALA A 32 13.80 19.74 18.18
CA ALA A 32 13.08 20.97 17.77
C ALA A 32 13.48 22.22 18.57
N THR A 33 13.69 22.08 19.88
CA THR A 33 14.21 23.16 20.74
C THR A 33 15.66 23.53 20.40
N THR A 34 16.51 22.56 20.10
CA THR A 34 17.90 22.78 19.69
C THR A 34 17.96 23.48 18.34
N GLU A 35 17.07 23.16 17.41
CA GLU A 35 16.97 23.79 16.10
C GLU A 35 16.60 25.27 16.20
N ALA A 36 15.62 25.61 17.03
CA ALA A 36 15.27 27.02 17.30
C ALA A 36 16.44 27.80 17.92
N MET A 37 17.17 27.18 18.86
CA MET A 37 18.38 27.78 19.45
C MET A 37 19.51 27.93 18.42
N LEU A 38 19.68 26.97 17.50
CA LEU A 38 20.69 27.01 16.45
C LEU A 38 20.44 28.15 15.47
N LEU A 39 19.19 28.47 15.15
CA LEU A 39 18.86 29.63 14.32
C LEU A 39 19.26 30.97 14.98
N ASP A 40 19.22 31.05 16.31
CA ASP A 40 19.55 32.26 17.03
C ASP A 40 21.02 32.34 17.47
N ASP A 41 21.50 31.29 18.17
CA ASP A 41 22.86 31.26 18.74
C ASP A 41 23.41 29.82 18.75
N PRO A 42 24.26 29.47 17.77
CA PRO A 42 24.86 28.13 17.69
C PRO A 42 25.69 27.75 18.92
N THR A 43 26.36 28.75 19.58
CA THR A 43 27.16 28.49 20.78
C THR A 43 26.27 28.15 21.98
N ALA A 44 25.16 28.85 22.14
CA ALA A 44 24.16 28.52 23.15
C ALA A 44 23.52 27.18 22.90
N ALA A 45 23.20 26.85 21.63
CA ALA A 45 22.69 25.54 21.22
C ALA A 45 23.69 24.41 21.55
N LEU A 46 24.99 24.62 21.31
CA LEU A 46 26.04 23.68 21.67
C LEU A 46 26.08 23.41 23.17
N GLN A 47 26.10 24.47 23.97
CA GLN A 47 26.09 24.32 25.44
C GLN A 47 24.85 23.60 25.95
N ALA A 48 23.69 23.83 25.32
CA ALA A 48 22.46 23.15 25.66
C ALA A 48 22.52 21.64 25.35
N THR A 49 23.01 21.27 24.16
CA THR A 49 23.17 19.87 23.78
C THR A 49 24.21 19.15 24.63
N GLU A 50 25.28 19.81 25.02
CA GLU A 50 26.28 19.27 25.94
C GLU A 50 25.67 18.97 27.32
N ARG A 51 24.87 19.89 27.87
CA ARG A 51 24.16 19.65 29.13
C ARG A 51 23.20 18.47 29.04
N GLN A 52 22.39 18.42 27.97
CA GLN A 52 21.46 17.31 27.70
C GLN A 52 22.19 15.97 27.60
N LEU A 53 23.32 15.92 26.87
CA LEU A 53 24.11 14.71 26.71
C LEU A 53 24.71 14.23 28.05
N ARG A 54 25.24 15.15 28.86
CA ARG A 54 25.75 14.81 30.22
C ARG A 54 24.63 14.25 31.11
N GLN A 55 23.46 14.87 31.10
CA GLN A 55 22.30 14.42 31.88
C GLN A 55 21.79 13.05 31.41
N ALA A 56 21.65 12.83 30.12
CA ALA A 56 21.20 11.57 29.53
C ALA A 56 22.15 10.41 29.89
N ARG A 57 23.46 10.65 29.86
CA ARG A 57 24.47 9.66 30.28
C ARG A 57 24.40 9.36 31.77
N ALA A 58 24.24 10.37 32.61
CA ALA A 58 24.14 10.17 34.04
C ALA A 58 22.88 9.39 34.43
N SER A 59 21.81 9.50 33.68
CA SER A 59 20.56 8.73 33.87
C SER A 59 20.56 7.34 33.25
N GLY A 60 21.59 6.96 32.48
CA GLY A 60 21.68 5.67 31.79
C GLY A 60 20.65 5.46 30.67
N GLN A 61 20.02 6.51 30.19
CA GLN A 61 18.97 6.43 29.17
C GLN A 61 19.60 6.45 27.76
N ALA A 62 19.65 5.27 27.11
CA ALA A 62 20.26 5.10 25.79
C ALA A 62 19.58 5.96 24.71
N ASP A 63 18.23 5.99 24.67
CA ASP A 63 17.47 6.82 23.71
C ASP A 63 17.80 8.30 23.87
N ALA A 64 17.75 8.84 25.09
CA ALA A 64 18.08 10.25 25.36
C ALA A 64 19.54 10.57 25.01
N THR A 65 20.47 9.65 25.29
CA THR A 65 21.90 9.78 24.94
C THR A 65 22.09 9.82 23.42
N PHE A 66 21.42 8.95 22.69
CA PHE A 66 21.46 8.92 21.23
C PHE A 66 21.03 10.25 20.62
N TRP A 67 19.83 10.72 21.00
CA TRP A 67 19.27 11.95 20.42
C TRP A 67 20.04 13.20 20.82
N ALA A 68 20.53 13.29 22.04
CA ALA A 68 21.36 14.40 22.48
C ALA A 68 22.71 14.45 21.75
N ALA A 69 23.35 13.30 21.54
CA ALA A 69 24.60 13.20 20.78
C ALA A 69 24.40 13.57 19.29
N LEU A 70 23.28 13.14 18.70
CA LEU A 70 22.97 13.45 17.31
C LEU A 70 22.63 14.94 17.13
N ALA A 71 21.87 15.54 18.05
CA ALA A 71 21.61 16.98 18.08
C ALA A 71 22.91 17.80 18.22
N GLN A 72 23.80 17.36 19.10
CA GLN A 72 25.13 17.98 19.25
C GLN A 72 25.93 17.90 17.94
N ALA A 73 25.91 16.76 17.25
CA ALA A 73 26.59 16.60 15.97
C ALA A 73 26.07 17.60 14.91
N ARG A 74 24.73 17.82 14.83
CA ARG A 74 24.13 18.81 13.92
C ARG A 74 24.61 20.23 14.22
N VAL A 75 24.64 20.63 15.50
CA VAL A 75 25.14 21.95 15.91
C VAL A 75 26.61 22.12 15.53
N LEU A 76 27.43 21.08 15.75
CA LEU A 76 28.85 21.09 15.42
C LEU A 76 29.13 21.11 13.90
N ILE A 77 28.21 20.65 13.07
CA ILE A 77 28.27 20.85 11.61
C ILE A 77 28.18 22.34 11.27
N SER A 78 27.26 23.07 11.90
CA SER A 78 27.07 24.50 11.66
C SER A 78 28.25 25.34 12.20
N LEU A 79 28.91 24.87 13.25
CA LEU A 79 30.10 25.49 13.83
C LEU A 79 31.43 25.07 13.17
N GLU A 80 31.37 24.17 12.17
CA GLU A 80 32.53 23.63 11.43
C GLU A 80 33.57 22.91 12.32
N ASP A 81 33.19 22.45 13.52
CA ASP A 81 34.07 21.72 14.43
C ASP A 81 34.08 20.23 14.09
N SER A 82 35.00 19.83 13.21
CA SER A 82 35.10 18.45 12.72
C SER A 82 35.48 17.44 13.80
N VAL A 83 36.31 17.82 14.75
CA VAL A 83 36.82 16.91 15.80
C VAL A 83 35.69 16.53 16.77
N ARG A 84 35.04 17.54 17.36
CA ARG A 84 33.96 17.30 18.32
C ARG A 84 32.73 16.70 17.62
N ARG A 85 32.44 17.05 16.36
CA ARG A 85 31.39 16.45 15.54
C ARG A 85 31.59 14.95 15.37
N THR A 86 32.79 14.51 14.98
CA THR A 86 33.13 13.10 14.84
C THR A 86 32.92 12.34 16.15
N GLN A 87 33.37 12.92 17.28
CA GLN A 87 33.13 12.34 18.59
C GLN A 87 31.65 12.20 18.93
N ALA A 88 30.83 13.21 18.64
CA ALA A 88 29.39 13.15 18.88
C ALA A 88 28.70 12.08 18.03
N LEU A 89 29.08 11.93 16.76
CA LEU A 89 28.57 10.87 15.88
C LEU A 89 28.97 9.46 16.34
N MET A 90 30.21 9.28 16.85
CA MET A 90 30.65 8.02 17.44
C MET A 90 29.81 7.68 18.67
N GLN A 91 29.58 8.64 19.56
CA GLN A 91 28.77 8.46 20.77
C GLN A 91 27.32 8.05 20.43
N ALA A 92 26.72 8.65 19.42
CA ALA A 92 25.40 8.23 18.95
C ALA A 92 25.43 6.79 18.42
N ARG A 93 26.47 6.40 17.70
CA ARG A 93 26.63 5.03 17.17
C ARG A 93 26.79 3.99 18.27
N ASP A 94 27.56 4.28 19.33
CA ASP A 94 27.86 3.34 20.41
C ASP A 94 26.62 2.90 21.19
N VAL A 95 25.63 3.79 21.32
CA VAL A 95 24.37 3.48 22.02
C VAL A 95 23.27 2.97 21.10
N LEU A 96 23.48 2.97 19.77
CA LEU A 96 22.44 2.59 18.78
C LEU A 96 21.91 1.16 18.98
N GLY A 97 22.79 0.23 19.39
CA GLY A 97 22.41 -1.18 19.65
C GLY A 97 21.56 -1.39 20.90
N GLN A 98 21.48 -0.38 21.78
CA GLN A 98 20.74 -0.42 23.05
C GLN A 98 19.35 0.21 22.94
N LEU A 99 18.97 0.74 21.77
CA LEU A 99 17.69 1.41 21.56
C LEU A 99 16.55 0.41 21.45
N HIS A 100 15.48 0.62 22.20
CA HIS A 100 14.30 -0.25 22.24
C HIS A 100 13.20 0.32 21.32
N GLY A 101 12.80 -0.46 20.29
CA GLY A 101 11.64 -0.13 19.43
C GLY A 101 11.88 0.87 18.29
N SER A 102 12.83 1.81 18.44
CA SER A 102 13.09 2.88 17.45
C SER A 102 14.38 2.69 16.61
N GLY A 103 15.03 1.55 16.71
CA GLY A 103 16.38 1.32 16.18
C GLY A 103 16.54 1.55 14.67
N ALA A 104 15.53 1.23 13.84
CA ALA A 104 15.58 1.46 12.40
C ALA A 104 15.52 2.96 12.07
N GLN A 105 14.64 3.70 12.71
CA GLN A 105 14.51 5.14 12.56
C GLN A 105 15.76 5.89 13.05
N ALA A 106 16.26 5.54 14.23
CA ALA A 106 17.47 6.12 14.81
C ALA A 106 18.69 5.90 13.92
N ARG A 107 18.84 4.69 13.36
CA ARG A 107 19.89 4.37 12.40
C ARG A 107 19.80 5.24 11.15
N LEU A 108 18.60 5.43 10.61
CA LEU A 108 18.41 6.25 9.42
C LEU A 108 18.76 7.73 9.70
N TRP A 109 18.37 8.29 10.84
CA TRP A 109 18.77 9.63 11.27
C TRP A 109 20.29 9.76 11.39
N LEU A 110 20.93 8.81 12.05
CA LEU A 110 22.40 8.82 12.19
C LEU A 110 23.08 8.83 10.83
N HIS A 111 22.62 7.99 9.90
CA HIS A 111 23.19 7.94 8.54
C HIS A 111 22.94 9.23 7.75
N THR A 112 21.80 9.90 7.96
CA THR A 112 21.49 11.19 7.32
C THR A 112 22.38 12.29 7.84
N VAL A 113 22.56 12.41 9.15
CA VAL A 113 23.48 13.41 9.74
C VAL A 113 24.94 13.12 9.39
N GLN A 114 25.34 11.84 9.32
CA GLN A 114 26.65 11.46 8.81
C GLN A 114 26.84 11.86 7.35
N ALA A 115 25.83 11.69 6.50
CA ALA A 115 25.89 12.10 5.10
C ALA A 115 26.12 13.62 4.99
N LEU A 116 25.41 14.41 5.80
CA LEU A 116 25.61 15.86 5.86
C LEU A 116 27.03 16.22 6.31
N SER A 117 27.56 15.54 7.34
CA SER A 117 28.93 15.69 7.79
C SER A 117 29.94 15.39 6.69
N ASP A 118 29.77 14.27 5.98
CA ASP A 118 30.68 13.84 4.91
C ASP A 118 30.70 14.81 3.73
N VAL A 119 29.57 15.43 3.37
CA VAL A 119 29.47 16.46 2.33
C VAL A 119 30.32 17.70 2.72
N ARG A 120 30.32 18.08 3.99
CA ARG A 120 31.11 19.22 4.48
C ARG A 120 32.61 18.92 4.53
N GLU A 121 33.00 17.68 4.83
CA GLU A 121 34.41 17.28 4.91
C GLU A 121 35.03 16.98 3.55
N ASN A 122 34.29 16.36 2.66
CA ASN A 122 34.77 15.91 1.34
C ASN A 122 33.78 16.26 0.24
N PRO A 123 33.74 17.51 -0.22
CA PRO A 123 32.77 17.99 -1.21
C PRO A 123 32.84 17.28 -2.57
N ASN A 124 33.96 16.63 -2.89
CA ASN A 124 34.15 15.90 -4.18
C ASN A 124 33.65 14.47 -4.15
N ARG A 125 33.16 13.98 -3.02
CA ARG A 125 32.63 12.62 -2.91
C ARG A 125 31.23 12.54 -3.46
N SER A 126 30.99 11.63 -4.43
CA SER A 126 29.65 11.37 -4.92
C SER A 126 28.78 10.77 -3.81
N MET A 127 27.65 11.41 -3.54
CA MET A 127 26.69 10.99 -2.52
C MET A 127 25.44 10.33 -3.12
N VAL A 128 25.27 10.33 -4.43
CA VAL A 128 24.05 9.95 -5.15
C VAL A 128 23.50 8.57 -4.70
N ALA A 129 24.32 7.53 -4.79
CA ALA A 129 23.89 6.17 -4.44
C ALA A 129 23.48 6.06 -2.95
N ARG A 130 24.19 6.76 -2.06
CA ARG A 130 23.92 6.75 -0.63
C ARG A 130 22.61 7.48 -0.31
N LEU A 131 22.37 8.62 -0.93
CA LEU A 131 21.14 9.39 -0.72
C LEU A 131 19.90 8.66 -1.27
N GLU A 132 20.03 7.97 -2.41
CA GLU A 132 18.94 7.13 -2.94
C GLU A 132 18.59 5.96 -2.00
N GLU A 133 19.58 5.34 -1.38
CA GLU A 133 19.36 4.31 -0.37
C GLU A 133 18.64 4.87 0.86
N LEU A 134 19.10 6.03 1.37
CA LEU A 134 18.46 6.70 2.50
C LEU A 134 17.00 7.09 2.18
N ARG A 135 16.74 7.61 0.97
CA ARG A 135 15.37 7.91 0.50
C ARG A 135 14.48 6.67 0.46
N ARG A 136 15.00 5.53 0.00
CA ARG A 136 14.26 4.25 -0.01
C ARG A 136 13.86 3.85 1.41
N GLN A 137 14.80 3.89 2.35
CA GLN A 137 14.56 3.54 3.75
C GLN A 137 13.56 4.51 4.42
N ALA A 138 13.68 5.81 4.16
CA ALA A 138 12.76 6.82 4.68
C ALA A 138 11.32 6.61 4.17
N ARG A 139 11.16 6.28 2.88
CA ARG A 139 9.86 5.94 2.29
C ARG A 139 9.26 4.67 2.89
N ALA A 140 10.07 3.64 3.09
CA ALA A 140 9.63 2.38 3.71
C ALA A 140 9.17 2.58 5.16
N LEU A 141 9.76 3.53 5.89
CA LEU A 141 9.36 3.90 7.24
C LEU A 141 8.24 4.95 7.30
N GLY A 142 7.76 5.45 6.16
CA GLY A 142 6.74 6.50 6.08
C GLY A 142 7.18 7.86 6.66
N ARG A 143 8.50 8.13 6.78
CA ARG A 143 9.08 9.31 7.44
C ARG A 143 9.35 10.43 6.43
N ARG A 144 8.36 11.31 6.26
CA ARG A 144 8.46 12.46 5.35
C ARG A 144 9.46 13.52 5.82
N ASP A 145 9.54 13.75 7.11
CA ASP A 145 10.52 14.65 7.75
C ASP A 145 11.96 14.24 7.39
N LEU A 146 12.28 12.95 7.44
CA LEU A 146 13.59 12.44 7.02
C LEU A 146 13.84 12.63 5.52
N LEU A 147 12.82 12.55 4.68
CA LEU A 147 12.97 12.83 3.25
C LEU A 147 13.42 14.28 3.03
N CYS A 148 12.85 15.25 3.75
CA CYS A 148 13.26 16.65 3.65
C CYS A 148 14.72 16.87 4.10
N GLU A 149 15.14 16.23 5.17
CA GLU A 149 16.55 16.28 5.61
C GLU A 149 17.50 15.67 4.56
N ILE A 150 17.11 14.56 3.94
CA ILE A 150 17.90 13.94 2.87
C ILE A 150 17.97 14.86 1.64
N ASP A 151 16.88 15.55 1.29
CA ASP A 151 16.86 16.51 0.18
C ASP A 151 17.73 17.75 0.50
N ALA A 152 17.79 18.18 1.75
CA ALA A 152 18.73 19.21 2.18
C ALA A 152 20.19 18.75 2.08
N VAL A 153 20.50 17.49 2.44
CA VAL A 153 21.86 16.92 2.24
C VAL A 153 22.21 16.86 0.75
N ASP A 154 21.25 16.51 -0.10
CA ASP A 154 21.44 16.47 -1.55
C ASP A 154 21.75 17.86 -2.10
N MET A 155 21.01 18.89 -1.68
CA MET A 155 21.28 20.30 -2.00
C MET A 155 22.73 20.68 -1.67
N TRP A 156 23.17 20.39 -0.46
CA TRP A 156 24.55 20.68 -0.05
C TRP A 156 25.60 19.89 -0.83
N SER A 157 25.30 18.63 -1.18
CA SER A 157 26.16 17.79 -2.03
C SER A 157 26.32 18.37 -3.43
N MET A 158 25.22 18.85 -4.04
CA MET A 158 25.25 19.46 -5.37
C MET A 158 25.96 20.84 -5.34
N LEU A 159 25.72 21.63 -4.32
CA LEU A 159 26.45 22.89 -4.10
C LEU A 159 27.96 22.66 -3.99
N ALA A 160 28.38 21.66 -3.23
CA ALA A 160 29.77 21.30 -3.03
C ALA A 160 30.43 20.76 -4.32
N SER A 161 29.71 20.05 -5.16
CA SER A 161 30.21 19.55 -6.46
C SER A 161 30.36 20.64 -7.53
N GLY A 162 29.81 21.84 -7.29
CA GLY A 162 29.86 22.97 -8.21
C GLY A 162 28.96 22.87 -9.42
N SER A 163 27.97 21.97 -9.40
CA SER A 163 26.95 21.82 -10.45
C SER A 163 25.78 22.77 -10.16
N SER A 164 25.77 23.93 -10.78
CA SER A 164 24.77 24.97 -10.50
C SER A 164 23.33 24.56 -10.80
N ASP A 165 23.09 23.86 -11.92
CA ASP A 165 21.73 23.47 -12.30
C ASP A 165 21.19 22.33 -11.42
N GLU A 166 22.05 21.36 -11.06
CA GLU A 166 21.68 20.27 -10.15
C GLU A 166 21.47 20.79 -8.74
N ALA A 167 22.34 21.70 -8.28
CA ALA A 167 22.18 22.38 -7.01
C ALA A 167 20.89 23.20 -6.95
N TRP A 168 20.53 23.88 -8.04
CA TRP A 168 19.25 24.60 -8.16
C TRP A 168 18.05 23.67 -7.98
N ASN A 169 18.03 22.55 -8.74
CA ASN A 169 16.95 21.58 -8.65
C ASN A 169 16.85 20.95 -7.26
N ALA A 170 17.97 20.61 -6.66
CA ALA A 170 18.02 20.06 -5.30
C ALA A 170 17.56 21.09 -4.25
N ALA A 171 17.95 22.35 -4.39
CA ALA A 171 17.50 23.44 -3.51
C ALA A 171 16.00 23.69 -3.63
N GLN A 172 15.44 23.65 -4.83
CA GLN A 172 13.98 23.73 -5.03
C GLN A 172 13.24 22.55 -4.41
N ALA A 173 13.75 21.32 -4.56
CA ALA A 173 13.15 20.13 -3.96
C ALA A 173 13.17 20.22 -2.42
N SER A 174 14.32 20.62 -1.84
CA SER A 174 14.46 20.86 -0.40
C SER A 174 13.48 21.93 0.10
N TYR A 175 13.37 23.06 -0.62
CA TYR A 175 12.41 24.13 -0.31
C TYR A 175 10.97 23.62 -0.30
N GLN A 176 10.53 22.92 -1.37
CA GLN A 176 9.17 22.40 -1.47
C GLN A 176 8.86 21.37 -0.37
N CYS A 177 9.84 20.55 -0.01
CA CYS A 177 9.68 19.60 1.09
C CYS A 177 9.55 20.32 2.43
N ALA A 178 10.45 21.26 2.71
CA ALA A 178 10.46 22.04 3.95
C ALA A 178 9.15 22.80 4.19
N VAL A 179 8.59 23.42 3.14
CA VAL A 179 7.29 24.13 3.22
C VAL A 179 6.14 23.15 3.50
N ARG A 180 6.13 21.99 2.86
CA ARG A 180 5.07 20.98 3.09
C ARG A 180 5.10 20.41 4.50
N GLU A 181 6.28 20.15 5.02
CA GLU A 181 6.45 19.55 6.36
C GLU A 181 6.57 20.62 7.47
N GLY A 182 6.57 21.91 7.11
CA GLY A 182 6.60 23.02 8.07
C GLY A 182 7.95 23.21 8.77
N SER A 183 9.06 22.77 8.19
CA SER A 183 10.40 22.95 8.75
C SER A 183 10.96 24.33 8.40
N LEU A 184 10.92 25.25 9.35
CA LEU A 184 11.43 26.61 9.15
C LEU A 184 12.93 26.65 8.83
N SER A 185 13.73 25.87 9.53
CA SER A 185 15.19 25.82 9.36
C SER A 185 15.56 25.39 7.94
N LEU A 186 14.98 24.28 7.45
CA LEU A 186 15.24 23.80 6.09
C LEU A 186 14.68 24.76 5.02
N GLU A 187 13.53 25.41 5.29
CA GLU A 187 12.94 26.42 4.40
C GLU A 187 13.89 27.62 4.23
N LEU A 188 14.42 28.14 5.34
CA LEU A 188 15.33 29.27 5.33
C LEU A 188 16.67 28.94 4.66
N ASP A 189 17.21 27.76 4.94
CA ASP A 189 18.44 27.29 4.32
C ASP A 189 18.27 27.16 2.79
N ALA A 190 17.21 26.50 2.34
CA ALA A 190 16.92 26.37 0.92
C ALA A 190 16.69 27.71 0.22
N LEU A 191 15.94 28.64 0.81
CA LEU A 191 15.71 29.98 0.27
C LEU A 191 17.03 30.77 0.15
N THR A 192 17.90 30.68 1.15
CA THR A 192 19.22 31.35 1.16
C THR A 192 20.10 30.80 0.03
N GLN A 193 20.11 29.46 -0.15
CA GLN A 193 20.89 28.84 -1.22
C GLN A 193 20.31 29.12 -2.62
N LEU A 194 18.97 29.17 -2.78
CA LEU A 194 18.36 29.60 -4.04
C LEU A 194 18.73 31.04 -4.40
N GLY A 195 18.74 31.95 -3.42
CA GLY A 195 19.20 33.32 -3.62
C GLY A 195 20.67 33.38 -4.04
N SER A 196 21.54 32.66 -3.34
CA SER A 196 22.97 32.57 -3.65
C SER A 196 23.24 31.96 -5.04
N LEU A 197 22.51 30.91 -5.42
CA LEU A 197 22.62 30.28 -6.74
C LEU A 197 22.13 31.21 -7.87
N ALA A 198 20.99 31.89 -7.67
CA ALA A 198 20.43 32.82 -8.66
C ALA A 198 21.43 33.94 -9.00
N SER A 199 22.17 34.46 -8.01
CA SER A 199 23.20 35.49 -8.22
C SER A 199 24.40 35.01 -9.03
N ARG A 200 24.72 33.70 -8.96
CA ARG A 200 25.90 33.12 -9.67
C ARG A 200 25.59 32.69 -11.10
N VAL A 201 24.33 32.26 -11.39
CA VAL A 201 23.93 31.71 -12.69
C VAL A 201 23.36 32.77 -13.62
N GLY A 202 22.94 33.91 -13.11
CA GLY A 202 22.28 34.99 -13.85
C GLY A 202 23.18 35.79 -14.74
N GLY A 203 23.00 35.70 -16.08
CA GLY A 203 23.40 36.77 -17.00
C GLY A 203 22.42 37.95 -16.85
N ARG A 204 22.96 38.99 -16.54
CA ARG A 204 22.64 40.44 -16.44
C ARG A 204 21.23 41.00 -16.22
N THR A 205 20.07 40.38 -16.35
CA THR A 205 18.81 41.17 -16.20
C THR A 205 17.59 40.51 -15.60
N ALA A 206 17.33 39.19 -15.79
CA ALA A 206 16.08 38.59 -15.32
C ALA A 206 16.24 37.81 -14.00
N LYS A 207 17.41 37.26 -13.72
CA LYS A 207 17.66 36.40 -12.52
C LYS A 207 18.08 37.17 -11.28
N GLU A 208 18.50 38.42 -11.42
CA GLU A 208 18.88 39.26 -10.27
C GLU A 208 17.66 39.56 -9.38
N ASN A 209 16.53 39.86 -10.00
CA ASN A 209 15.28 40.05 -9.27
C ASN A 209 14.83 38.75 -8.57
N GLU A 210 15.21 37.56 -9.11
CA GLU A 210 14.92 36.29 -8.46
C GLU A 210 15.81 36.08 -7.22
N ALA A 211 17.11 36.40 -7.29
CA ALA A 211 18.01 36.29 -6.13
C ALA A 211 17.52 37.14 -4.95
N GLU A 212 17.21 38.38 -5.23
CA GLU A 212 16.64 39.30 -4.24
C GLU A 212 15.32 38.80 -3.68
N ALA A 213 14.41 38.31 -4.54
CA ALA A 213 13.12 37.80 -4.12
C ALA A 213 13.23 36.63 -3.16
N TYR A 214 14.17 35.69 -3.37
CA TYR A 214 14.38 34.56 -2.46
C TYR A 214 14.94 35.02 -1.10
N LEU A 215 15.91 35.92 -1.10
CA LEU A 215 16.55 36.42 0.12
C LEU A 215 15.61 37.32 0.94
N LEU A 216 14.82 38.18 0.28
CA LEU A 216 13.75 38.94 0.93
C LEU A 216 12.66 38.03 1.52
N ARG A 217 12.32 36.97 0.81
CA ARG A 217 11.37 35.98 1.33
C ARG A 217 11.92 35.26 2.56
N ALA A 218 13.21 34.91 2.56
CA ALA A 218 13.86 34.32 3.73
C ALA A 218 13.82 35.27 4.92
N LEU A 219 14.17 36.58 4.75
CA LEU A 219 14.07 37.60 5.79
C LEU A 219 12.63 37.79 6.29
N ALA A 220 11.64 37.81 5.37
CA ALA A 220 10.23 37.93 5.73
C ALA A 220 9.72 36.71 6.55
N ARG A 221 10.20 35.50 6.23
CA ARG A 221 9.90 34.29 7.00
C ARG A 221 10.49 34.30 8.41
N LEU A 222 11.66 34.94 8.61
CA LEU A 222 12.21 35.17 9.93
C LEU A 222 11.37 36.16 10.75
N GLY A 223 10.84 37.21 10.13
CA GLY A 223 10.09 38.26 10.84
C GLY A 223 10.83 38.77 12.08
N ASP A 224 10.15 38.76 13.22
CA ASP A 224 10.70 39.18 14.52
C ASP A 224 11.22 38.01 15.38
N LEU A 225 11.36 36.81 14.78
CA LEU A 225 11.91 35.68 15.52
C LEU A 225 13.33 35.93 16.01
N PRO A 226 13.69 35.43 17.20
CA PRO A 226 15.04 35.43 17.68
C PRO A 226 15.88 34.40 16.89
N ALA A 227 16.43 34.84 15.76
CA ALA A 227 17.16 34.00 14.81
C ALA A 227 18.38 34.81 14.25
N ARG A 228 19.19 35.36 15.15
CA ARG A 228 20.30 36.28 14.83
C ARG A 228 21.33 35.60 13.94
N PHE A 229 21.69 34.36 14.21
CA PHE A 229 22.66 33.62 13.41
C PHE A 229 22.15 33.40 11.98
N GLN A 230 20.93 32.89 11.82
CA GLN A 230 20.35 32.69 10.49
C GLN A 230 20.16 34.00 9.74
N ARG A 231 19.77 35.07 10.43
CA ARG A 231 19.66 36.39 9.85
C ARG A 231 21.03 36.91 9.36
N SER A 232 22.13 36.68 10.13
CA SER A 232 23.46 37.08 9.70
C SER A 232 23.90 36.37 8.41
N LEU A 233 23.56 35.08 8.26
CA LEU A 233 23.85 34.32 7.03
C LEU A 233 23.05 34.85 5.84
N ILE A 234 21.76 35.15 6.01
CA ILE A 234 20.92 35.69 4.93
C ILE A 234 21.39 37.09 4.53
N GLU A 235 21.69 37.96 5.50
CA GLU A 235 22.22 39.32 5.23
C GLU A 235 23.55 39.22 4.49
N TYR A 236 24.45 38.31 4.89
CA TYR A 236 25.72 38.08 4.19
C TYR A 236 25.51 37.65 2.73
N GLU A 237 24.65 36.62 2.47
CA GLU A 237 24.39 36.18 1.10
C GLU A 237 23.67 37.24 0.27
N TYR A 238 22.84 38.10 0.91
CA TYR A 238 22.22 39.22 0.23
C TYR A 238 23.26 40.27 -0.20
N GLY A 239 24.17 40.63 0.69
CA GLY A 239 25.29 41.49 0.34
C GLY A 239 26.14 40.89 -0.79
N ALA A 240 26.45 39.60 -0.72
CA ALA A 240 27.21 38.90 -1.75
C ALA A 240 26.51 38.88 -3.13
N SER A 241 25.18 38.79 -3.15
CA SER A 241 24.39 38.86 -4.39
C SER A 241 24.42 40.22 -5.07
N LEU A 242 24.58 41.30 -4.30
CA LEU A 242 24.60 42.68 -4.78
C LEU A 242 26.03 43.21 -5.07
N ALA A 243 27.07 42.55 -4.56
CA ALA A 243 28.44 43.10 -4.49
C ALA A 243 29.03 43.54 -5.83
N LEU A 244 28.71 42.86 -6.93
CA LEU A 244 29.23 43.18 -8.27
C LEU A 244 28.55 44.36 -8.95
N GLN A 245 27.29 44.63 -8.62
CA GLN A 245 26.47 45.60 -9.37
C GLN A 245 26.09 46.83 -8.53
N GLN A 246 25.85 46.58 -7.25
CA GLN A 246 25.40 47.58 -6.29
C GLN A 246 26.25 47.49 -5.01
N PRO A 247 27.58 47.78 -5.10
CA PRO A 247 28.50 47.61 -3.98
C PRO A 247 28.12 48.46 -2.75
N ASP A 248 27.52 49.62 -2.93
CA ASP A 248 27.01 50.43 -1.82
C ASP A 248 25.86 49.75 -1.07
N ALA A 249 24.91 49.16 -1.80
CA ALA A 249 23.83 48.39 -1.19
C ALA A 249 24.39 47.12 -0.51
N ALA A 250 25.34 46.43 -1.13
CA ALA A 250 26.00 45.27 -0.56
C ALA A 250 26.67 45.59 0.79
N LEU A 251 27.30 46.75 0.91
CA LEU A 251 27.92 47.21 2.16
C LEU A 251 26.93 47.35 3.31
N VAL A 252 25.71 47.77 3.05
CA VAL A 252 24.64 47.83 4.08
C VAL A 252 24.39 46.43 4.66
N HIS A 253 24.27 45.44 3.80
CA HIS A 253 23.98 44.06 4.20
C HIS A 253 25.21 43.42 4.89
N PHE A 254 26.42 43.61 4.38
CA PHE A 254 27.65 43.15 5.05
C PHE A 254 27.84 43.76 6.44
N ARG A 255 27.53 45.05 6.63
CA ARG A 255 27.57 45.70 7.94
C ARG A 255 26.54 45.12 8.91
N ARG A 256 25.33 44.78 8.44
CA ARG A 256 24.31 44.12 9.27
C ARG A 256 24.75 42.71 9.67
N ALA A 257 25.25 41.90 8.71
CA ALA A 257 25.82 40.60 8.98
C ALA A 257 26.97 40.67 10.00
N LEU A 258 27.89 41.62 9.82
CA LEU A 258 29.01 41.85 10.72
C LEU A 258 28.56 42.21 12.15
N ALA A 259 27.57 43.09 12.28
CA ALA A 259 27.02 43.46 13.59
C ALA A 259 26.42 42.27 14.33
N LEU A 260 25.65 41.44 13.61
CA LEU A 260 25.04 40.22 14.15
C LEU A 260 26.11 39.19 14.54
N SER A 261 27.09 38.92 13.67
CA SER A 261 28.17 37.96 13.94
C SER A 261 29.03 38.39 15.12
N ARG A 262 29.34 39.72 15.26
CA ARG A 262 30.06 40.27 16.43
C ARG A 262 29.26 40.08 17.73
N ALA A 263 27.92 40.31 17.71
CA ALA A 263 27.05 40.14 18.87
C ALA A 263 26.96 38.68 19.32
N LEU A 264 27.13 37.72 18.38
CA LEU A 264 27.14 36.29 18.66
C LEU A 264 28.53 35.72 19.03
N GLY A 265 29.59 36.51 18.88
CA GLY A 265 30.97 36.01 19.00
C GLY A 265 31.37 35.06 17.86
N ASP A 266 30.64 35.07 16.74
CA ASP A 266 30.90 34.24 15.56
C ASP A 266 32.08 34.79 14.77
N GLN A 267 33.29 34.34 15.11
CA GLN A 267 34.54 34.79 14.47
C GLN A 267 34.58 34.45 12.97
N ALA A 268 33.95 33.37 12.54
CA ALA A 268 33.90 32.97 11.13
C ALA A 268 33.01 33.92 10.32
N GLY A 269 31.84 34.26 10.82
CA GLY A 269 30.94 35.24 10.23
C GLY A 269 31.54 36.65 10.21
N VAL A 270 32.22 37.08 11.31
CA VAL A 270 32.92 38.34 11.38
C VAL A 270 34.00 38.43 10.28
N ALA A 271 34.85 37.43 10.18
CA ALA A 271 35.94 37.42 9.21
C ALA A 271 35.41 37.37 7.76
N ALA A 272 34.35 36.63 7.51
CA ALA A 272 33.69 36.56 6.20
C ALA A 272 33.11 37.92 5.79
N ALA A 273 32.33 38.55 6.68
CA ALA A 273 31.69 39.83 6.43
C ALA A 273 32.70 40.97 6.22
N LEU A 274 33.77 41.01 7.04
CA LEU A 274 34.85 41.97 6.86
C LEU A 274 35.56 41.82 5.52
N THR A 275 35.89 40.60 5.11
CA THR A 275 36.55 40.34 3.81
C THR A 275 35.70 40.83 2.65
N SER A 276 34.41 40.46 2.62
CA SER A 276 33.51 40.84 1.53
C SER A 276 33.16 42.34 1.57
N ALA A 277 33.07 42.94 2.76
CA ALA A 277 32.92 44.40 2.89
C ALA A 277 34.16 45.15 2.39
N SER A 278 35.37 44.64 2.66
CA SER A 278 36.61 45.27 2.16
C SER A 278 36.73 45.20 0.63
N GLU A 279 36.30 44.06 0.00
CA GLU A 279 36.22 43.95 -1.46
C GLU A 279 35.21 44.98 -2.02
N ALA A 280 34.02 45.13 -1.42
CA ALA A 280 33.01 46.10 -1.86
C ALA A 280 33.47 47.57 -1.67
N LEU A 281 34.22 47.88 -0.59
CA LEU A 281 34.77 49.19 -0.37
C LEU A 281 35.80 49.60 -1.44
N ILE A 282 36.55 48.66 -1.99
CA ILE A 282 37.42 48.93 -3.15
C ILE A 282 36.60 49.31 -4.37
N GLU A 283 35.49 48.61 -4.64
CA GLU A 283 34.65 48.90 -5.79
C GLU A 283 33.90 50.24 -5.65
N THR A 284 33.59 50.70 -4.42
CA THR A 284 33.01 52.03 -4.17
C THR A 284 34.06 53.17 -4.15
N GLY A 285 35.34 52.81 -4.21
CA GLY A 285 36.46 53.79 -4.21
C GLY A 285 36.92 54.25 -2.83
N ASP A 286 36.36 53.70 -1.74
CA ASP A 286 36.80 54.05 -0.37
C ASP A 286 38.01 53.19 0.06
N ALA A 287 39.13 53.48 -0.53
CA ALA A 287 40.40 52.79 -0.26
C ALA A 287 40.82 52.85 1.21
N ALA A 288 40.53 53.97 1.91
CA ALA A 288 40.89 54.11 3.31
C ALA A 288 40.12 53.18 4.22
N ALA A 289 38.78 53.08 4.03
CA ALA A 289 37.96 52.14 4.77
C ALA A 289 38.29 50.69 4.39
N ALA A 290 38.57 50.42 3.11
CA ALA A 290 38.98 49.09 2.65
C ALA A 290 40.26 48.61 3.33
N LEU A 291 41.27 49.49 3.44
CA LEU A 291 42.55 49.21 4.12
C LEU A 291 42.34 48.83 5.61
N VAL A 292 41.51 49.59 6.32
CA VAL A 292 41.22 49.33 7.74
C VAL A 292 40.46 47.98 7.88
N THR A 293 39.44 47.78 7.06
CA THR A 293 38.58 46.59 7.12
C THR A 293 39.35 45.31 6.75
N ALA A 294 40.20 45.35 5.72
CA ALA A 294 41.02 44.21 5.32
C ALA A 294 42.10 43.88 6.38
N ASN A 295 42.69 44.88 7.02
CA ASN A 295 43.65 44.67 8.14
C ASN A 295 42.97 44.02 9.36
N GLU A 296 41.71 44.31 9.64
CA GLU A 296 40.93 43.62 10.68
C GLU A 296 40.59 42.16 10.27
N ALA A 297 40.26 41.92 8.99
CA ALA A 297 39.92 40.62 8.48
C ALA A 297 41.09 39.62 8.42
N LEU A 298 42.28 40.10 7.99
CA LEU A 298 43.42 39.24 7.67
C LEU A 298 43.87 38.32 8.82
N PRO A 299 44.07 38.76 10.06
CA PRO A 299 44.50 37.88 11.15
C PRO A 299 43.42 36.83 11.50
N LEU A 300 42.15 37.17 11.36
CA LEU A 300 41.03 36.23 11.59
C LEU A 300 41.02 35.12 10.54
N MET A 301 41.25 35.47 9.27
CA MET A 301 41.32 34.50 8.19
C MET A 301 42.58 33.62 8.27
N GLN A 302 43.69 34.17 8.72
CA GLN A 302 44.93 33.42 8.98
C GLN A 302 44.71 32.38 10.11
N ALA A 303 44.08 32.80 11.21
CA ALA A 303 43.76 31.91 12.33
C ALA A 303 42.81 30.74 11.93
N GLN A 304 41.93 30.99 10.97
CA GLN A 304 41.02 29.95 10.42
C GLN A 304 41.69 29.07 9.35
N GLY A 305 42.90 29.38 8.90
CA GLY A 305 43.58 28.68 7.82
C GLY A 305 42.91 28.82 6.44
N ASN A 306 42.07 29.82 6.23
CA ASN A 306 41.34 30.05 4.98
C ASN A 306 42.23 30.76 3.94
N ILE A 307 43.04 29.97 3.21
CA ILE A 307 44.01 30.47 2.22
C ILE A 307 43.36 31.33 1.12
N GLY A 308 42.16 31.02 0.69
CA GLY A 308 41.45 31.78 -0.35
C GLY A 308 41.06 33.19 0.10
N ARG A 309 40.57 33.33 1.33
CA ARG A 309 40.21 34.62 1.91
C ARG A 309 41.44 35.43 2.36
N VAL A 310 42.50 34.77 2.82
CA VAL A 310 43.80 35.41 3.08
C VAL A 310 44.33 36.08 1.80
N ALA A 311 44.30 35.38 0.67
CA ALA A 311 44.69 35.92 -0.63
C ALA A 311 43.79 37.10 -1.06
N ALA A 312 42.47 37.01 -0.83
CA ALA A 312 41.54 38.12 -1.09
C ALA A 312 41.86 39.37 -0.25
N CYS A 313 42.15 39.21 1.05
CA CYS A 313 42.55 40.30 1.91
C CYS A 313 43.85 40.97 1.39
N HIS A 314 44.85 40.18 1.00
CA HIS A 314 46.09 40.73 0.41
C HIS A 314 45.83 41.47 -0.90
N ALA A 315 44.93 40.97 -1.79
CA ALA A 315 44.56 41.68 -3.01
C ALA A 315 43.88 43.03 -2.73
N VAL A 316 42.98 43.09 -1.72
CA VAL A 316 42.33 44.32 -1.27
C VAL A 316 43.37 45.30 -0.68
N LEU A 317 44.25 44.80 0.20
CA LEU A 317 45.32 45.62 0.80
C LEU A 317 46.21 46.24 -0.28
N LEU A 318 46.66 45.47 -1.27
CA LEU A 318 47.44 45.98 -2.41
C LEU A 318 46.70 47.07 -3.18
N LYS A 319 45.42 46.86 -3.53
CA LYS A 319 44.58 47.83 -4.24
C LYS A 319 44.43 49.13 -3.42
N ALA A 320 44.08 48.97 -2.12
CA ALA A 320 43.88 50.10 -1.22
C ALA A 320 45.18 50.88 -1.02
N MET A 321 46.33 50.22 -0.71
CA MET A 321 47.62 50.83 -0.52
C MET A 321 48.13 51.47 -1.80
N THR A 322 47.86 50.90 -2.98
CA THR A 322 48.17 51.49 -4.28
C THR A 322 47.44 52.81 -4.48
N ALA A 323 46.15 52.86 -4.21
CA ALA A 323 45.33 54.07 -4.33
C ALA A 323 45.76 55.16 -3.34
N LEU A 324 46.14 54.76 -2.14
CA LEU A 324 46.62 55.71 -1.07
C LEU A 324 48.10 56.07 -1.16
N LYS A 325 48.84 55.45 -2.09
CA LYS A 325 50.33 55.63 -2.21
C LYS A 325 51.05 55.31 -0.90
N ASP A 326 50.62 54.22 -0.22
CA ASP A 326 51.17 53.80 1.08
C ASP A 326 52.64 53.34 0.93
N ALA A 327 53.51 53.81 1.79
CA ALA A 327 54.94 53.47 1.75
C ALA A 327 55.27 52.02 2.02
N ARG A 328 54.35 51.29 2.66
CA ARG A 328 54.44 49.82 2.97
C ARG A 328 54.04 48.91 1.82
N LEU A 329 53.74 49.49 0.65
CA LEU A 329 53.23 48.69 -0.52
C LEU A 329 54.22 47.60 -0.93
N GLY A 330 55.54 47.83 -0.82
CA GLY A 330 56.54 46.80 -1.13
C GLY A 330 56.56 45.62 -0.17
N GLU A 331 56.29 45.84 1.12
CA GLU A 331 56.18 44.80 2.12
C GLU A 331 54.90 43.92 1.86
N GLU A 332 53.82 44.61 1.50
CA GLU A 332 52.55 43.93 1.19
C GLU A 332 52.69 43.10 -0.09
N ILE A 333 53.35 43.55 -1.15
CA ILE A 333 53.64 42.73 -2.33
C ILE A 333 54.39 41.45 -1.94
N ALA A 334 55.40 41.56 -1.04
CA ALA A 334 56.12 40.38 -0.58
C ALA A 334 55.22 39.42 0.24
N ALA A 335 54.27 39.91 1.06
CA ALA A 335 53.29 39.13 1.81
C ALA A 335 52.31 38.44 0.87
N ALA A 336 51.76 39.16 -0.11
CA ALA A 336 50.85 38.64 -1.13
C ALA A 336 51.49 37.51 -1.94
N ARG A 337 52.76 37.66 -2.34
CA ARG A 337 53.49 36.59 -3.04
C ARG A 337 53.66 35.32 -2.20
N ARG A 338 53.84 35.46 -0.87
CA ARG A 338 53.88 34.28 0.03
C ARG A 338 52.51 33.58 0.18
N ALA A 339 51.45 34.35 0.07
CA ALA A 339 50.10 33.81 0.10
C ALA A 339 49.69 33.08 -1.19
N ASP A 340 50.40 33.34 -2.32
CA ASP A 340 50.14 32.64 -3.59
C ASP A 340 50.77 31.25 -3.58
N GLY A 341 49.95 30.22 -3.61
CA GLY A 341 50.37 28.82 -3.61
C GLY A 341 49.53 27.92 -4.50
N PRO A 342 50.02 26.70 -4.78
CA PRO A 342 49.34 25.77 -5.70
C PRO A 342 47.98 25.28 -5.21
N ARG A 343 47.68 25.42 -3.92
CA ARG A 343 46.40 25.10 -3.30
C ARG A 343 45.37 26.22 -3.46
N LEU A 344 45.78 27.40 -3.88
CA LEU A 344 44.88 28.52 -4.09
C LEU A 344 44.13 28.38 -5.40
N ALA A 345 42.83 28.67 -5.39
CA ALA A 345 42.00 28.63 -6.59
C ALA A 345 42.55 29.56 -7.68
N SER A 346 42.48 29.11 -8.96
CA SER A 346 43.05 29.86 -10.10
C SER A 346 42.49 31.29 -10.19
N SER A 347 41.20 31.51 -9.91
CA SER A 347 40.59 32.84 -9.88
C SER A 347 41.26 33.76 -8.84
N ARG A 348 41.48 33.30 -7.62
CA ARG A 348 42.12 34.07 -6.56
C ARG A 348 43.61 34.35 -6.86
N ARG A 349 44.27 33.42 -7.55
CA ARG A 349 45.65 33.64 -8.04
C ARG A 349 45.72 34.73 -9.11
N VAL A 350 44.70 34.77 -9.98
CA VAL A 350 44.57 35.84 -10.98
C VAL A 350 44.33 37.18 -10.32
N ASP A 351 43.34 37.27 -9.41
CA ASP A 351 43.04 38.52 -8.67
C ASP A 351 44.28 39.06 -7.93
N LEU A 352 45.03 38.15 -7.31
CA LEU A 352 46.23 38.50 -6.58
C LEU A 352 47.35 38.97 -7.51
N ALA A 353 47.60 38.30 -8.63
CA ALA A 353 48.60 38.66 -9.62
C ALA A 353 48.27 40.01 -10.28
N ASP A 354 47.00 40.30 -10.59
CA ASP A 354 46.56 41.60 -11.10
C ASP A 354 46.79 42.71 -10.08
N ALA A 355 46.49 42.50 -8.80
CA ALA A 355 46.72 43.47 -7.75
C ALA A 355 48.20 43.71 -7.54
N ILE A 356 49.04 42.67 -7.58
CA ILE A 356 50.54 42.83 -7.51
C ILE A 356 51.04 43.58 -8.74
N ALA A 357 50.54 43.27 -9.95
CA ALA A 357 50.96 43.99 -11.15
C ALA A 357 50.63 45.48 -11.10
N ALA A 358 49.43 45.85 -10.66
CA ALA A 358 49.00 47.22 -10.50
C ALA A 358 49.86 47.94 -9.46
N ALA A 359 50.14 47.29 -8.34
CA ALA A 359 51.05 47.85 -7.28
C ALA A 359 52.46 48.10 -7.79
N LEU A 360 53.05 47.13 -8.48
CA LEU A 360 54.40 47.28 -9.08
C LEU A 360 54.44 48.40 -10.14
N ALA A 361 53.40 48.50 -10.98
CA ALA A 361 53.29 49.57 -11.97
C ALA A 361 53.21 50.93 -11.32
N SER A 362 52.50 51.10 -10.20
CA SER A 362 52.41 52.36 -9.45
C SER A 362 53.77 52.79 -8.82
N MET A 363 54.63 51.79 -8.56
CA MET A 363 55.98 51.99 -8.08
C MET A 363 57.01 52.22 -9.21
N GLY A 364 56.58 52.30 -10.46
CA GLY A 364 57.46 52.42 -11.63
C GLY A 364 58.21 51.14 -12.04
N GLN A 365 57.92 50.02 -11.43
CA GLN A 365 58.56 48.72 -11.71
C GLN A 365 57.90 48.00 -12.88
N HIS A 366 57.81 48.63 -14.05
CA HIS A 366 57.06 48.20 -15.21
C HIS A 366 57.42 46.80 -15.74
N ALA A 367 58.69 46.43 -15.72
CA ALA A 367 59.13 45.11 -16.18
C ALA A 367 58.56 43.95 -15.30
N GLN A 368 58.54 44.16 -13.97
CA GLN A 368 58.01 43.22 -13.03
C GLN A 368 56.44 43.18 -13.10
N ALA A 369 55.82 44.36 -13.27
CA ALA A 369 54.39 44.48 -13.46
C ALA A 369 53.95 43.73 -14.71
N TYR A 370 54.67 43.83 -15.82
CA TYR A 370 54.39 43.09 -17.04
C TYR A 370 54.53 41.59 -16.85
N ALA A 371 55.56 41.13 -16.13
CA ALA A 371 55.72 39.69 -15.84
C ALA A 371 54.54 39.10 -15.01
N GLU A 372 54.05 39.91 -14.01
CA GLU A 372 52.86 39.46 -13.24
C GLU A 372 51.57 39.45 -14.08
N LEU A 373 51.38 40.43 -15.00
CA LEU A 373 50.26 40.41 -15.95
C LEU A 373 50.30 39.20 -16.91
N GLN A 374 51.51 38.89 -17.45
CA GLN A 374 51.66 37.67 -18.27
C GLN A 374 51.29 36.40 -17.47
N ARG A 375 51.72 36.37 -16.20
CA ARG A 375 51.38 35.29 -15.29
C ARG A 375 49.86 35.21 -15.04
N ALA A 376 49.21 36.35 -14.80
CA ALA A 376 47.75 36.41 -14.64
C ALA A 376 47.01 35.89 -15.89
N ASN A 377 47.49 36.32 -17.09
CA ASN A 377 46.92 35.87 -18.35
C ASN A 377 47.07 34.34 -18.56
N ALA A 378 48.27 33.80 -18.29
CA ALA A 378 48.50 32.35 -18.37
C ALA A 378 47.59 31.55 -17.39
N LEU A 379 47.35 32.12 -16.20
CA LEU A 379 46.42 31.52 -15.23
C LEU A 379 44.97 31.58 -15.71
N ARG A 380 44.52 32.67 -16.36
CA ARG A 380 43.18 32.81 -16.96
C ARG A 380 42.97 31.78 -18.07
N GLU A 381 43.94 31.67 -19.00
CA GLU A 381 43.89 30.70 -20.10
C GLU A 381 43.76 29.28 -19.57
N ARG A 382 44.61 28.85 -18.64
CA ARG A 382 44.54 27.53 -18.00
C ARG A 382 43.23 27.31 -17.26
N SER A 383 42.70 28.35 -16.60
CA SER A 383 41.40 28.28 -15.92
C SER A 383 40.25 28.10 -16.91
N GLN A 384 40.28 28.80 -18.07
CA GLN A 384 39.28 28.67 -19.13
C GLN A 384 39.35 27.33 -19.81
N GLU A 385 40.56 26.81 -20.08
CA GLU A 385 40.74 25.45 -20.62
C GLU A 385 40.19 24.40 -19.66
N GLY A 386 40.57 24.47 -18.38
CA GLY A 386 40.03 23.56 -17.36
C GLY A 386 38.50 23.65 -17.15
N GLN A 387 37.92 24.84 -17.33
CA GLN A 387 36.47 25.03 -17.30
C GLN A 387 35.80 24.38 -18.56
N ARG A 388 36.40 24.59 -19.75
CA ARG A 388 35.90 23.95 -20.98
C ARG A 388 35.94 22.43 -20.90
N ASP A 389 37.05 21.86 -20.41
CA ASP A 389 37.20 20.43 -20.20
C ASP A 389 36.19 19.92 -19.17
N THR A 390 36.00 20.65 -18.09
CA THR A 390 35.01 20.30 -17.07
C THR A 390 33.59 20.34 -17.62
N VAL A 391 33.23 21.36 -18.42
CA VAL A 391 31.94 21.47 -19.09
C VAL A 391 31.74 20.31 -20.07
N MET A 392 32.79 19.98 -20.87
CA MET A 392 32.70 18.88 -21.81
C MET A 392 32.55 17.54 -21.12
N LEU A 393 33.31 17.27 -20.05
CA LEU A 393 33.15 16.05 -19.23
C LEU A 393 31.76 15.97 -18.57
N ARG A 394 31.23 17.12 -18.09
CA ARG A 394 29.89 17.18 -17.55
C ARG A 394 28.80 16.91 -18.59
N LEU A 395 28.96 17.49 -19.80
CA LEU A 395 28.04 17.22 -20.90
C LEU A 395 28.07 15.75 -21.32
N GLN A 396 29.25 15.13 -21.36
CA GLN A 396 29.39 13.70 -21.61
C GLN A 396 28.71 12.86 -20.50
N ALA A 397 28.98 13.18 -19.24
CA ALA A 397 28.36 12.49 -18.12
C ALA A 397 26.82 12.64 -18.12
N ARG A 398 26.31 13.84 -18.40
CA ARG A 398 24.86 14.08 -18.55
C ARG A 398 24.25 13.31 -19.71
N TYR A 399 24.96 13.27 -20.84
CA TYR A 399 24.51 12.49 -22.00
C TYR A 399 24.42 10.99 -21.66
N GLU A 400 25.45 10.46 -20.98
CA GLU A 400 25.46 9.06 -20.54
C GLU A 400 24.36 8.79 -19.49
N ASP A 401 24.15 9.68 -18.52
CA ASP A 401 23.09 9.55 -17.53
C ASP A 401 21.69 9.67 -18.15
N ALA A 402 21.51 10.61 -19.07
CA ALA A 402 20.26 10.73 -19.83
C ALA A 402 19.99 9.47 -20.68
N ARG A 403 21.01 8.90 -21.30
CA ARG A 403 20.94 7.65 -22.04
C ARG A 403 20.58 6.49 -21.12
N ARG A 404 21.28 6.32 -19.99
CA ARG A 404 20.98 5.28 -18.98
C ARG A 404 19.58 5.44 -18.38
N SER A 405 19.16 6.66 -18.11
CA SER A 405 17.82 6.93 -17.58
C SER A 405 16.74 6.61 -18.63
N ALA A 406 16.97 6.92 -19.90
CA ALA A 406 16.09 6.53 -21.00
C ALA A 406 16.00 5.01 -21.16
N GLU A 407 17.15 4.31 -21.13
CA GLU A 407 17.21 2.84 -21.19
C GLU A 407 16.48 2.20 -19.98
N THR A 408 16.71 2.73 -18.77
CA THR A 408 16.02 2.23 -17.58
C THR A 408 14.52 2.55 -17.60
N ALA A 409 14.11 3.70 -18.12
CA ALA A 409 12.69 4.04 -18.30
C ALA A 409 12.02 3.13 -19.32
N GLU A 410 12.71 2.81 -20.42
CA GLU A 410 12.21 1.86 -21.41
C GLU A 410 12.10 0.44 -20.85
N LEU A 411 13.10 -0.03 -20.10
CA LEU A 411 13.05 -1.32 -19.42
C LEU A 411 11.91 -1.38 -18.40
N ARG A 412 11.67 -0.31 -17.64
CA ARG A 412 10.53 -0.20 -16.71
C ARG A 412 9.20 -0.27 -17.45
N ARG A 413 9.03 0.49 -18.54
CA ARG A 413 7.82 0.42 -19.37
C ARG A 413 7.59 -0.97 -19.94
N ARG A 414 8.64 -1.64 -20.44
CA ARG A 414 8.54 -3.03 -20.92
C ARG A 414 8.15 -3.99 -19.80
N SER A 415 8.72 -3.83 -18.59
CA SER A 415 8.37 -4.62 -17.41
C SER A 415 6.92 -4.38 -17.00
N GLU A 416 6.46 -3.12 -16.95
CA GLU A 416 5.09 -2.77 -16.61
C GLU A 416 4.08 -3.32 -17.62
N THR A 417 4.39 -3.20 -18.92
CA THR A 417 3.53 -3.77 -19.99
C THR A 417 3.48 -5.29 -19.91
N ALA A 418 4.61 -5.94 -19.62
CA ALA A 418 4.66 -7.39 -19.43
C ALA A 418 3.86 -7.83 -18.18
N GLN A 419 3.96 -7.09 -17.08
CA GLN A 419 3.18 -7.35 -15.87
C GLN A 419 1.67 -7.18 -16.12
N LEU A 420 1.26 -6.10 -16.81
CA LEU A 420 -0.14 -5.88 -17.18
C LEU A 420 -0.66 -7.00 -18.09
N ALA A 421 0.14 -7.44 -19.08
CA ALA A 421 -0.21 -8.56 -19.94
C ALA A 421 -0.36 -9.88 -19.17
N LEU A 422 0.51 -10.12 -18.16
CA LEU A 422 0.42 -11.28 -17.29
C LEU A 422 -0.85 -11.23 -16.43
N GLN A 423 -1.13 -10.10 -15.80
CA GLN A 423 -2.34 -9.87 -15.01
C GLN A 423 -3.61 -10.03 -15.85
N ALA A 424 -3.62 -9.53 -17.09
CA ALA A 424 -4.74 -9.71 -18.01
C ALA A 424 -4.97 -11.19 -18.36
N ARG A 425 -3.89 -11.96 -18.59
CA ARG A 425 -3.97 -13.42 -18.81
C ARG A 425 -4.50 -14.16 -17.58
N GLU A 426 -4.00 -13.84 -16.38
CA GLU A 426 -4.48 -14.43 -15.14
C GLU A 426 -5.94 -14.07 -14.87
N ALA A 427 -6.35 -12.82 -15.11
CA ALA A 427 -7.75 -12.41 -14.99
C ALA A 427 -8.64 -13.17 -16.00
N GLY A 428 -8.17 -13.33 -17.24
CA GLY A 428 -8.85 -14.15 -18.25
C GLY A 428 -9.00 -15.62 -17.83
N GLN A 429 -7.95 -16.22 -17.28
CA GLN A 429 -7.99 -17.58 -16.76
C GLN A 429 -8.95 -17.70 -15.56
N ARG A 430 -8.92 -16.77 -14.62
CA ARG A 430 -9.85 -16.74 -13.49
C ARG A 430 -11.30 -16.63 -13.93
N SER A 431 -11.59 -15.78 -14.94
CA SER A 431 -12.95 -15.66 -15.48
C SER A 431 -13.42 -16.93 -16.16
N LEU A 432 -12.56 -17.63 -16.88
CA LEU A 432 -12.85 -18.95 -17.46
C LEU A 432 -13.15 -20.01 -16.38
N TRP A 433 -12.35 -20.06 -15.31
CA TRP A 433 -12.59 -20.96 -14.19
C TRP A 433 -13.91 -20.67 -13.50
N ILE A 434 -14.24 -19.39 -13.27
CA ILE A 434 -15.52 -18.98 -12.69
C ILE A 434 -16.70 -19.41 -13.60
N ALA A 435 -16.57 -19.19 -14.91
CA ALA A 435 -17.60 -19.60 -15.88
C ALA A 435 -17.79 -21.13 -15.90
N LEU A 436 -16.69 -21.89 -15.86
CA LEU A 436 -16.72 -23.36 -15.79
C LEU A 436 -17.40 -23.86 -14.50
N CYS A 437 -17.03 -23.28 -13.36
CA CYS A 437 -17.64 -23.61 -12.08
C CYS A 437 -19.14 -23.27 -12.07
N ALA A 438 -19.53 -22.13 -12.62
CA ALA A 438 -20.93 -21.75 -12.75
C ALA A 438 -21.72 -22.72 -13.66
N ALA A 439 -21.13 -23.11 -14.80
CA ALA A 439 -21.73 -24.10 -15.69
C ALA A 439 -21.89 -25.47 -15.01
N CYS A 440 -20.88 -25.93 -14.27
CA CYS A 440 -20.95 -27.15 -13.48
C CYS A 440 -22.07 -27.10 -12.41
N LEU A 441 -22.16 -25.98 -11.70
CA LEU A 441 -23.23 -25.77 -10.70
C LEU A 441 -24.63 -25.82 -11.34
N LEU A 442 -24.80 -25.16 -12.50
CA LEU A 442 -26.06 -25.21 -13.25
C LEU A 442 -26.38 -26.63 -13.72
N LEU A 443 -25.40 -27.37 -14.18
CA LEU A 443 -25.56 -28.76 -14.59
C LEU A 443 -25.99 -29.66 -13.41
N ILE A 444 -25.34 -29.49 -12.26
CA ILE A 444 -25.70 -30.20 -11.02
C ILE A 444 -27.11 -29.83 -10.59
N ALA A 445 -27.49 -28.57 -10.62
CA ALA A 445 -28.82 -28.11 -10.29
C ALA A 445 -29.87 -28.72 -11.24
N ALA A 446 -29.60 -28.78 -12.55
CA ALA A 446 -30.46 -29.41 -13.52
C ALA A 446 -30.62 -30.92 -13.26
N LEU A 447 -29.51 -31.61 -12.93
CA LEU A 447 -29.56 -33.05 -12.58
C LEU A 447 -30.36 -33.29 -11.30
N VAL A 448 -30.23 -32.42 -10.30
CA VAL A 448 -31.04 -32.51 -9.07
C VAL A 448 -32.52 -32.32 -9.37
N VAL A 449 -32.90 -31.33 -10.19
CA VAL A 449 -34.30 -31.12 -10.59
C VAL A 449 -34.86 -32.33 -11.31
N VAL A 450 -34.09 -32.92 -12.24
CA VAL A 450 -34.49 -34.15 -12.95
C VAL A 450 -34.65 -35.31 -11.97
N ALA A 451 -33.69 -35.48 -11.06
CA ALA A 451 -33.74 -36.58 -10.07
C ALA A 451 -34.95 -36.46 -9.11
N VAL A 452 -35.23 -35.22 -8.64
CA VAL A 452 -36.41 -34.94 -7.81
C VAL A 452 -37.69 -35.15 -8.59
N GLY A 453 -37.75 -34.72 -9.84
CA GLY A 453 -38.90 -34.95 -10.73
C GLY A 453 -39.17 -36.44 -10.96
N TRP A 454 -38.10 -37.24 -11.14
CA TRP A 454 -38.21 -38.69 -11.26
C TRP A 454 -38.71 -39.36 -9.97
N ARG A 455 -38.24 -38.95 -8.82
CA ARG A 455 -38.71 -39.42 -7.51
C ARG A 455 -40.20 -39.09 -7.31
N HIS A 456 -40.59 -37.88 -7.63
CA HIS A 456 -42.00 -37.45 -7.49
C HIS A 456 -42.95 -38.22 -8.43
N ARG A 457 -42.54 -38.44 -9.68
CA ARG A 457 -43.31 -39.27 -10.62
C ARG A 457 -43.46 -40.71 -10.14
N ARG A 458 -42.42 -41.33 -9.56
CA ARG A 458 -42.52 -42.69 -9.02
C ARG A 458 -43.46 -42.75 -7.82
N GLN A 459 -43.48 -41.80 -6.94
CA GLN A 459 -44.39 -41.74 -5.79
C GLN A 459 -45.86 -41.59 -6.25
N LEU A 460 -46.14 -40.75 -7.22
CA LEU A 460 -47.48 -40.56 -7.77
C LEU A 460 -47.99 -41.81 -8.50
N SER A 461 -47.14 -42.56 -9.17
CA SER A 461 -47.52 -43.77 -9.86
C SER A 461 -47.87 -44.90 -8.91
N THR A 462 -47.30 -45.03 -7.75
CA THR A 462 -47.60 -46.04 -6.74
C THR A 462 -48.93 -45.78 -6.00
N LEU A 463 -49.27 -44.51 -5.77
CA LEU A 463 -50.58 -44.14 -5.18
C LEU A 463 -51.74 -44.34 -6.14
N ALA A 464 -51.52 -44.21 -7.44
CA ALA A 464 -52.54 -44.38 -8.46
C ALA A 464 -52.89 -45.89 -8.79
N MET A 465 -52.22 -46.85 -8.15
CA MET A 465 -52.38 -48.30 -8.48
C MET A 465 -53.07 -49.08 -7.38
N ARG A 466 -53.59 -48.46 -6.32
CA ARG A 466 -54.32 -49.12 -5.23
C ARG A 466 -55.73 -48.61 -5.14
N ASP A 467 -56.63 -49.49 -4.72
CA ASP A 467 -58.03 -49.16 -4.37
C ASP A 467 -58.04 -48.51 -2.98
N GLU A 468 -58.62 -47.33 -2.87
CA GLU A 468 -58.58 -46.51 -1.65
C GLU A 468 -59.27 -47.13 -0.46
N LEU A 469 -60.36 -47.95 -0.74
CA LEU A 469 -61.11 -48.56 0.31
C LEU A 469 -60.47 -49.85 0.86
N THR A 470 -60.02 -50.73 -0.03
CA THR A 470 -59.55 -52.08 0.35
C THR A 470 -58.03 -52.18 0.46
N GLY A 471 -57.28 -51.18 -0.09
CA GLY A 471 -55.80 -51.20 -0.17
C GLY A 471 -55.28 -52.32 -1.11
N LEU A 472 -56.12 -53.04 -1.81
CA LEU A 472 -55.73 -53.99 -2.83
C LEU A 472 -55.34 -53.29 -4.13
N PRO A 473 -54.65 -53.95 -5.09
CA PRO A 473 -54.54 -53.49 -6.45
C PRO A 473 -55.88 -53.03 -6.99
N ASN A 474 -55.94 -51.81 -7.56
CA ASN A 474 -57.18 -51.35 -8.19
C ASN A 474 -57.35 -51.99 -9.56
N ARG A 475 -58.48 -51.73 -10.22
CA ARG A 475 -58.82 -52.29 -11.53
C ARG A 475 -57.67 -52.21 -12.54
N ARG A 476 -56.96 -51.10 -12.60
CA ARG A 476 -55.84 -50.92 -13.53
C ARG A 476 -54.67 -51.81 -13.15
N ALA A 477 -54.32 -51.82 -11.87
CA ALA A 477 -53.15 -52.55 -11.37
C ALA A 477 -53.37 -54.07 -11.50
N ILE A 478 -54.52 -54.58 -11.09
CA ILE A 478 -54.79 -56.05 -11.14
C ILE A 478 -54.92 -56.54 -12.58
N ARG A 479 -55.48 -55.74 -13.49
CA ARG A 479 -55.54 -56.11 -14.92
C ARG A 479 -54.15 -56.18 -15.54
N THR A 480 -53.29 -55.25 -15.17
CA THR A 480 -51.85 -55.23 -15.62
C THR A 480 -51.16 -56.48 -15.09
N GLU A 481 -51.35 -56.81 -13.83
CA GLU A 481 -50.75 -57.99 -13.20
C GLU A 481 -51.31 -59.29 -13.84
N ALA A 482 -52.63 -59.38 -14.06
CA ALA A 482 -53.20 -60.49 -14.74
C ALA A 482 -52.63 -60.72 -16.14
N GLN A 483 -52.46 -59.63 -16.92
CA GLN A 483 -51.87 -59.71 -18.24
C GLN A 483 -50.40 -60.21 -18.16
N GLN A 484 -49.59 -59.71 -17.22
CA GLN A 484 -48.25 -60.19 -17.03
C GLN A 484 -48.12 -61.64 -16.63
N GLN A 485 -49.06 -62.10 -15.74
CA GLN A 485 -49.08 -63.48 -15.29
C GLN A 485 -49.56 -64.42 -16.39
N ILE A 486 -50.53 -64.01 -17.24
CA ILE A 486 -50.93 -64.73 -18.45
C ILE A 486 -49.72 -64.91 -19.38
N GLU A 487 -49.03 -63.83 -19.72
CA GLU A 487 -47.86 -63.89 -20.60
C GLU A 487 -46.75 -64.76 -20.01
N HIS A 488 -46.50 -64.65 -18.69
CA HIS A 488 -45.53 -65.49 -17.99
C HIS A 488 -45.93 -67.00 -18.07
N ALA A 489 -47.16 -67.32 -17.74
CA ALA A 489 -47.64 -68.69 -17.74
C ALA A 489 -47.55 -69.32 -19.15
N LEU A 490 -47.94 -68.58 -20.17
CA LEU A 490 -47.84 -69.04 -21.58
C LEU A 490 -46.38 -69.25 -21.99
N ARG A 491 -45.47 -68.35 -21.61
CA ARG A 491 -44.04 -68.45 -21.94
C ARG A 491 -43.37 -69.63 -21.22
N THR A 492 -43.69 -69.82 -19.93
CA THR A 492 -43.08 -70.87 -19.10
C THR A 492 -43.81 -72.19 -19.14
N ARG A 493 -44.93 -72.23 -19.84
CA ARG A 493 -45.82 -73.40 -19.92
C ARG A 493 -46.30 -73.91 -18.53
N THR A 494 -46.49 -72.97 -17.61
CA THR A 494 -47.05 -73.29 -16.28
C THR A 494 -48.56 -73.05 -16.25
N SER A 495 -49.26 -73.78 -15.35
CA SER A 495 -50.66 -73.51 -15.13
C SER A 495 -50.92 -72.13 -14.54
N CYS A 496 -51.99 -71.52 -14.93
CA CYS A 496 -52.48 -70.29 -14.32
C CYS A 496 -53.97 -70.21 -14.42
N MET A 497 -54.62 -69.82 -13.34
CA MET A 497 -56.08 -69.64 -13.31
C MET A 497 -56.37 -68.16 -13.04
N LEU A 498 -57.40 -67.64 -13.69
CA LEU A 498 -58.02 -66.38 -13.34
C LEU A 498 -59.40 -66.69 -12.74
N ALA A 499 -59.77 -65.93 -11.70
CA ALA A 499 -61.05 -66.06 -11.13
C ALA A 499 -61.72 -64.74 -10.80
N LEU A 500 -62.94 -64.57 -11.08
CA LEU A 500 -63.77 -63.47 -10.62
C LEU A 500 -64.49 -63.88 -9.33
N ILE A 501 -64.46 -62.99 -8.37
CA ILE A 501 -65.18 -63.14 -7.10
C ILE A 501 -66.21 -62.02 -7.03
N ASP A 502 -67.42 -62.38 -6.62
CA ASP A 502 -68.50 -61.43 -6.41
C ASP A 502 -69.20 -61.78 -5.09
N LEU A 503 -69.49 -60.80 -4.28
CA LEU A 503 -70.11 -60.96 -2.97
C LEU A 503 -71.59 -61.18 -3.10
N ASP A 504 -72.10 -62.33 -2.60
CA ASP A 504 -73.47 -62.68 -2.66
C ASP A 504 -74.33 -61.72 -1.86
N HIS A 505 -75.41 -61.24 -2.49
CA HIS A 505 -76.38 -60.31 -1.88
C HIS A 505 -75.77 -59.04 -1.30
N PHE A 506 -74.63 -58.58 -1.83
CA PHE A 506 -73.89 -57.36 -1.31
C PHE A 506 -74.77 -56.10 -1.32
N LYS A 507 -75.63 -55.97 -2.35
CA LYS A 507 -76.56 -54.84 -2.39
C LYS A 507 -77.56 -54.94 -1.20
N GLN A 508 -78.03 -56.09 -0.85
CA GLN A 508 -78.94 -56.28 0.29
C GLN A 508 -78.21 -55.95 1.62
N ILE A 509 -76.96 -56.32 1.74
CA ILE A 509 -76.11 -55.91 2.89
C ILE A 509 -76.06 -54.40 3.00
N ASN A 510 -75.80 -53.69 1.90
CA ASN A 510 -75.82 -52.26 1.86
C ASN A 510 -77.15 -51.62 2.21
N ASP A 511 -78.24 -52.17 1.63
CA ASP A 511 -79.60 -51.65 1.79
C ASP A 511 -80.13 -51.86 3.24
N VAL A 512 -79.76 -52.96 3.92
CA VAL A 512 -80.22 -53.32 5.27
C VAL A 512 -79.27 -52.72 6.35
N HIS A 513 -77.96 -52.79 6.13
CA HIS A 513 -76.99 -52.48 7.17
C HIS A 513 -76.15 -51.18 6.88
N GLY A 514 -76.45 -50.52 5.76
CA GLY A 514 -75.79 -49.28 5.35
C GLY A 514 -74.45 -49.48 4.63
N HIS A 515 -74.07 -48.51 3.84
CA HIS A 515 -72.79 -48.52 3.04
C HIS A 515 -71.53 -48.69 3.90
N ALA A 516 -71.53 -48.19 5.11
CA ALA A 516 -70.36 -48.35 6.02
C ALA A 516 -70.11 -49.82 6.38
N THR A 517 -71.21 -50.62 6.53
CA THR A 517 -71.13 -52.07 6.77
C THR A 517 -70.73 -52.82 5.50
N GLY A 518 -71.21 -52.40 4.33
CA GLY A 518 -70.73 -52.94 3.04
C GLY A 518 -69.23 -52.65 2.83
N ASP A 519 -68.78 -51.45 3.15
CA ASP A 519 -67.35 -51.12 3.09
C ASP A 519 -66.50 -51.98 4.04
N ALA A 520 -67.00 -52.25 5.25
CA ALA A 520 -66.34 -53.17 6.19
C ALA A 520 -66.29 -54.61 5.63
N VAL A 521 -67.33 -55.10 4.94
CA VAL A 521 -67.37 -56.41 4.23
C VAL A 521 -66.27 -56.45 3.14
N LEU A 522 -66.18 -55.43 2.31
CA LEU A 522 -65.12 -55.33 1.28
C LEU A 522 -63.71 -55.34 1.87
N LYS A 523 -63.48 -54.59 2.95
CA LYS A 523 -62.23 -54.62 3.71
C LYS A 523 -61.96 -55.99 4.34
N ALA A 524 -62.99 -56.67 4.84
CA ALA A 524 -62.85 -57.97 5.43
C ALA A 524 -62.45 -59.02 4.37
N LEU A 525 -63.02 -59.00 3.17
CA LEU A 525 -62.60 -59.86 2.07
C LEU A 525 -61.15 -59.60 1.68
N ALA A 526 -60.76 -58.31 1.59
CA ALA A 526 -59.35 -57.93 1.30
C ALA A 526 -58.37 -58.40 2.39
N ALA A 527 -58.76 -58.32 3.66
CA ALA A 527 -57.94 -58.80 4.77
C ALA A 527 -57.89 -60.36 4.81
N ALA A 528 -58.98 -61.01 4.55
CA ALA A 528 -59.07 -62.48 4.46
C ALA A 528 -58.19 -63.01 3.33
N SER A 529 -58.21 -62.36 2.18
CA SER A 529 -57.42 -62.80 1.02
C SER A 529 -55.89 -62.77 1.33
N ARG A 530 -55.39 -61.77 2.05
CA ARG A 530 -53.99 -61.71 2.46
C ARG A 530 -53.54 -62.87 3.37
N ARG A 531 -54.47 -63.50 4.07
CA ARG A 531 -54.20 -64.65 4.96
C ARG A 531 -54.44 -66.02 4.24
N ALA A 532 -55.34 -66.04 3.32
CA ALA A 532 -55.73 -67.26 2.67
C ALA A 532 -55.02 -67.57 1.36
N LEU A 533 -54.53 -66.57 0.70
CA LEU A 533 -53.83 -66.68 -0.58
C LEU A 533 -52.31 -66.88 -0.38
N ARG A 534 -51.69 -67.56 -1.33
CA ARG A 534 -50.23 -67.73 -1.39
C ARG A 534 -49.58 -66.40 -1.77
N GLU A 535 -48.29 -66.20 -1.47
CA GLU A 535 -47.54 -64.98 -1.80
C GLU A 535 -47.57 -64.62 -3.31
N ARG A 536 -47.70 -65.61 -4.17
CA ARG A 536 -47.79 -65.47 -5.63
C ARG A 536 -49.18 -65.15 -6.13
N ASP A 537 -50.22 -65.41 -5.32
CA ASP A 537 -51.59 -65.14 -5.69
C ASP A 537 -51.88 -63.65 -5.52
N GLN A 538 -52.56 -63.06 -6.47
CA GLN A 538 -52.90 -61.67 -6.45
C GLN A 538 -54.39 -61.43 -6.50
N LEU A 539 -54.87 -60.62 -5.57
CA LEU A 539 -56.28 -60.20 -5.57
C LEU A 539 -56.34 -58.69 -5.78
N GLY A 540 -57.17 -58.24 -6.67
CA GLY A 540 -57.45 -56.84 -6.91
C GLY A 540 -58.95 -56.58 -7.06
N ARG A 541 -59.37 -55.35 -6.73
CA ARG A 541 -60.76 -54.92 -6.84
C ARG A 541 -61.00 -54.36 -8.24
N LEU A 542 -62.00 -54.90 -8.94
CA LEU A 542 -62.42 -54.42 -10.26
C LEU A 542 -63.42 -53.26 -10.17
N GLY A 543 -64.25 -53.22 -9.13
CA GLY A 543 -65.24 -52.20 -8.84
C GLY A 543 -66.42 -52.75 -8.09
N GLY A 544 -67.14 -51.94 -7.33
CA GLY A 544 -68.29 -52.44 -6.55
C GLY A 544 -67.93 -53.60 -5.62
N GLU A 545 -68.56 -54.75 -5.78
CA GLU A 545 -68.38 -56.03 -5.06
C GLU A 545 -67.55 -57.06 -5.80
N GLU A 546 -66.99 -56.68 -6.97
CA GLU A 546 -66.26 -57.58 -7.84
C GLU A 546 -64.74 -57.51 -7.62
N PHE A 547 -64.11 -58.68 -7.57
CA PHE A 547 -62.66 -58.80 -7.41
C PHE A 547 -62.10 -59.76 -8.47
N LEU A 548 -60.90 -59.48 -8.94
CA LEU A 548 -60.16 -60.39 -9.82
C LEU A 548 -59.03 -61.05 -9.00
N LEU A 549 -59.04 -62.34 -9.02
CA LEU A 549 -58.03 -63.20 -8.42
C LEU A 549 -57.18 -63.81 -9.53
N VAL A 550 -55.89 -63.66 -9.42
CA VAL A 550 -54.86 -64.20 -10.32
C VAL A 550 -54.12 -65.29 -9.55
N LEU A 551 -54.05 -66.47 -10.07
CA LEU A 551 -53.58 -67.70 -9.42
C LEU A 551 -52.46 -68.35 -10.27
N PRO A 552 -51.21 -67.87 -10.22
CA PRO A 552 -50.08 -68.48 -10.93
C PRO A 552 -49.78 -69.88 -10.35
N GLY A 553 -49.61 -70.91 -11.22
CA GLY A 553 -49.30 -72.27 -10.83
C GLY A 553 -50.48 -73.05 -10.30
N CYS A 554 -51.74 -72.51 -10.34
CA CYS A 554 -52.93 -73.17 -9.89
C CYS A 554 -53.59 -73.98 -11.05
N THR A 555 -54.12 -75.16 -10.75
CA THR A 555 -54.88 -76.00 -11.67
C THR A 555 -56.39 -75.90 -11.39
N ALA A 556 -57.23 -76.38 -12.30
CA ALA A 556 -58.66 -76.35 -12.11
C ALA A 556 -59.12 -77.15 -10.87
N ASP A 557 -58.48 -78.28 -10.58
CA ASP A 557 -58.77 -79.14 -9.42
C ASP A 557 -58.45 -78.48 -8.07
N GLU A 558 -57.55 -77.49 -8.06
CA GLU A 558 -57.18 -76.75 -6.85
C GLU A 558 -58.13 -75.59 -6.53
N ILE A 559 -58.97 -75.13 -7.46
CA ILE A 559 -59.88 -74.00 -7.26
C ILE A 559 -60.83 -74.22 -6.07
N GLY A 560 -61.34 -75.40 -5.88
CA GLY A 560 -62.18 -75.76 -4.72
C GLY A 560 -61.45 -75.53 -3.39
N SER A 561 -60.14 -75.85 -3.32
CA SER A 561 -59.29 -75.63 -2.15
C SER A 561 -59.01 -74.11 -1.93
N VAL A 562 -58.81 -73.35 -2.99
CA VAL A 562 -58.63 -71.89 -2.92
C VAL A 562 -59.92 -71.24 -2.40
N PHE A 563 -61.07 -71.63 -2.96
CA PHE A 563 -62.37 -71.13 -2.52
C PHE A 563 -62.63 -71.45 -1.03
N ALA A 564 -62.42 -72.72 -0.61
CA ALA A 564 -62.59 -73.10 0.79
C ALA A 564 -61.76 -72.37 1.77
N ARG A 565 -60.46 -72.11 1.43
CA ARG A 565 -59.56 -71.31 2.26
C ARG A 565 -60.00 -69.82 2.37
N LEU A 566 -60.41 -69.23 1.26
CA LEU A 566 -60.90 -67.84 1.25
C LEU A 566 -62.22 -67.78 2.05
N ARG A 567 -63.15 -68.69 1.84
CA ARG A 567 -64.43 -68.74 2.54
C ARG A 567 -64.25 -68.89 4.06
N SER A 568 -63.36 -69.78 4.50
CA SER A 568 -63.04 -69.95 5.90
C SER A 568 -62.36 -68.68 6.50
N ALA A 569 -61.50 -68.06 5.74
CA ALA A 569 -60.82 -66.84 6.18
C ALA A 569 -61.76 -65.63 6.29
N VAL A 570 -62.73 -65.50 5.39
CA VAL A 570 -63.77 -64.46 5.44
C VAL A 570 -64.71 -64.71 6.61
N ALA A 571 -65.17 -65.95 6.81
CA ALA A 571 -66.05 -66.33 7.90
C ALA A 571 -65.46 -66.16 9.30
N ALA A 572 -64.12 -66.16 9.41
CA ALA A 572 -63.38 -65.92 10.67
C ALA A 572 -63.26 -64.46 11.08
N ILE A 573 -63.70 -63.50 10.23
CA ILE A 573 -63.59 -62.08 10.51
C ILE A 573 -64.94 -61.57 11.06
N ALA A 574 -64.91 -61.01 12.26
CA ALA A 574 -66.04 -60.27 12.78
C ALA A 574 -66.12 -58.89 12.06
N ILE A 575 -67.23 -58.67 11.39
CA ILE A 575 -67.48 -57.47 10.60
C ILE A 575 -68.39 -56.54 11.38
N THR A 576 -67.89 -55.36 11.68
CA THR A 576 -68.64 -54.34 12.42
C THR A 576 -69.94 -53.97 11.68
N GLY A 577 -71.07 -54.09 12.35
CA GLY A 577 -72.43 -53.80 11.78
C GLY A 577 -73.12 -54.96 11.15
N LEU A 578 -72.50 -56.18 11.10
CA LEU A 578 -73.17 -57.42 10.64
C LEU A 578 -73.48 -58.36 11.83
N PRO A 579 -74.66 -58.97 11.93
CA PRO A 579 -74.96 -59.98 12.95
C PRO A 579 -73.96 -61.15 12.89
N ALA A 580 -73.59 -61.72 14.05
CA ALA A 580 -72.62 -62.81 14.13
C ALA A 580 -73.03 -64.08 13.41
N ASP A 581 -74.29 -64.23 13.19
CA ASP A 581 -74.93 -65.35 12.50
C ASP A 581 -75.20 -65.10 10.99
N ALA A 582 -74.82 -63.91 10.48
CA ALA A 582 -74.95 -63.56 9.07
C ALA A 582 -73.62 -63.75 8.33
N PRO A 583 -73.29 -64.93 7.80
CA PRO A 583 -71.96 -65.12 7.15
C PRO A 583 -71.93 -64.40 5.82
N VAL A 584 -70.80 -63.72 5.59
CA VAL A 584 -70.48 -63.14 4.28
C VAL A 584 -70.19 -64.29 3.32
N ARG A 585 -70.96 -64.34 2.25
CA ARG A 585 -70.84 -65.36 1.19
C ARG A 585 -70.42 -64.71 -0.11
N PHE A 586 -69.74 -65.46 -0.93
CA PHE A 586 -69.30 -65.00 -2.23
C PHE A 586 -69.31 -66.18 -3.23
N CYS A 587 -69.53 -65.85 -4.49
CA CYS A 587 -69.34 -66.78 -5.58
C CYS A 587 -67.98 -66.54 -6.25
N LEU A 588 -67.38 -67.63 -6.77
CA LEU A 588 -66.10 -67.58 -7.48
C LEU A 588 -66.29 -68.30 -8.85
N GLY A 589 -66.05 -67.57 -9.94
CA GLY A 589 -65.98 -68.11 -11.29
C GLY A 589 -64.57 -68.14 -11.82
N ALA A 590 -63.99 -69.29 -12.09
CA ALA A 590 -62.63 -69.46 -12.52
C ALA A 590 -62.48 -69.88 -13.97
N VAL A 591 -61.40 -69.52 -14.59
CA VAL A 591 -61.08 -69.96 -15.97
C VAL A 591 -59.58 -70.29 -16.03
N ARG A 592 -59.25 -71.33 -16.79
CA ARG A 592 -57.85 -71.68 -17.08
C ARG A 592 -57.33 -70.80 -18.17
N VAL A 593 -56.12 -70.29 -17.97
CA VAL A 593 -55.38 -69.57 -18.99
C VAL A 593 -54.91 -70.51 -20.08
N THR A 594 -55.34 -70.24 -21.31
CA THR A 594 -55.04 -71.07 -22.47
C THR A 594 -54.30 -70.24 -23.55
N PRO A 595 -53.47 -70.88 -24.40
CA PRO A 595 -52.85 -70.19 -25.52
C PRO A 595 -53.91 -69.59 -26.45
N ALA A 596 -53.61 -68.40 -26.97
CA ALA A 596 -54.46 -67.64 -27.89
C ALA A 596 -55.71 -66.97 -27.29
N THR A 597 -55.85 -66.92 -25.96
CA THR A 597 -56.94 -66.22 -25.31
C THR A 597 -56.51 -64.99 -24.59
N GLY A 598 -56.92 -63.78 -24.99
CA GLY A 598 -56.58 -62.51 -24.34
C GLY A 598 -57.33 -62.35 -23.00
N LEU A 599 -56.80 -61.43 -22.15
CA LEU A 599 -57.36 -61.20 -20.80
C LEU A 599 -58.85 -60.87 -20.80
N ASP A 600 -59.37 -60.10 -21.74
CA ASP A 600 -60.79 -59.74 -21.78
C ASP A 600 -61.69 -60.94 -22.08
N VAL A 601 -61.26 -61.89 -22.94
CA VAL A 601 -61.97 -63.12 -23.21
C VAL A 601 -61.96 -64.06 -22.00
N LEU A 602 -60.79 -64.16 -21.32
CA LEU A 602 -60.67 -64.94 -20.08
C LEU A 602 -61.56 -64.39 -18.98
N LEU A 603 -61.62 -63.04 -18.84
CA LEU A 603 -62.54 -62.41 -17.87
C LEU A 603 -64.02 -62.70 -18.21
N SER A 604 -64.40 -62.66 -19.49
CA SER A 604 -65.76 -63.04 -19.92
C SER A 604 -66.09 -64.53 -19.65
N GLN A 605 -65.14 -65.43 -19.83
CA GLN A 605 -65.28 -66.85 -19.49
C GLN A 605 -65.37 -67.08 -17.97
N ALA A 606 -64.57 -66.33 -17.17
CA ALA A 606 -64.66 -66.37 -15.71
C ALA A 606 -66.01 -65.83 -15.22
N ASP A 607 -66.56 -64.81 -15.88
CA ASP A 607 -67.88 -64.27 -15.59
C ASP A 607 -69.03 -65.28 -15.88
N LEU A 608 -68.93 -66.00 -16.99
CA LEU A 608 -69.90 -67.12 -17.29
C LEU A 608 -69.82 -68.19 -16.20
N ALA A 609 -68.64 -68.57 -15.72
CA ALA A 609 -68.50 -69.52 -14.62
C ALA A 609 -69.04 -68.91 -13.31
N LEU A 610 -68.81 -67.63 -13.05
CA LEU A 610 -69.34 -66.93 -11.88
C LEU A 610 -70.89 -66.91 -11.91
N TYR A 611 -71.47 -66.68 -13.07
CA TYR A 611 -72.91 -66.75 -13.26
C TYR A 611 -73.47 -68.16 -12.99
N ALA A 612 -72.77 -69.20 -13.45
CA ALA A 612 -73.11 -70.57 -13.17
C ALA A 612 -73.11 -70.90 -11.65
N ALA A 613 -72.09 -70.39 -10.94
CA ALA A 613 -72.01 -70.51 -9.48
C ALA A 613 -73.16 -69.78 -8.77
N LYS A 614 -73.54 -68.59 -9.24
CA LYS A 614 -74.68 -67.84 -8.69
C LYS A 614 -75.99 -68.51 -8.91
N THR A 615 -76.24 -69.12 -10.07
CA THR A 615 -77.49 -69.83 -10.41
C THR A 615 -77.64 -71.22 -9.76
N ALA A 616 -76.52 -71.86 -9.42
CA ALA A 616 -76.49 -73.16 -8.75
C ALA A 616 -76.74 -73.10 -7.23
N GLY A 617 -77.02 -71.91 -6.66
CA GLY A 617 -77.42 -71.76 -5.26
C GLY A 617 -76.55 -70.83 -4.45
N ARG A 618 -75.60 -70.14 -5.06
CA ARG A 618 -74.62 -69.20 -4.43
C ARG A 618 -73.70 -69.87 -3.40
N ASP A 619 -72.81 -69.10 -2.78
CA ASP A 619 -71.80 -69.58 -1.82
C ASP A 619 -70.96 -70.75 -2.34
N GLN A 620 -70.59 -70.70 -3.62
CA GLN A 620 -69.90 -71.78 -4.31
C GLN A 620 -69.02 -71.28 -5.45
N TRP A 621 -68.33 -72.19 -6.05
CA TRP A 621 -67.42 -71.92 -7.14
C TRP A 621 -67.73 -72.73 -8.38
N ALA A 622 -67.37 -72.22 -9.54
CA ALA A 622 -67.41 -72.94 -10.79
C ALA A 622 -66.20 -72.67 -11.66
N VAL A 623 -65.78 -73.61 -12.50
CA VAL A 623 -64.72 -73.45 -13.48
C VAL A 623 -65.32 -73.50 -14.87
N TYR A 624 -64.93 -72.54 -15.71
CA TYR A 624 -65.38 -72.50 -17.09
C TYR A 624 -64.89 -73.73 -17.88
N GLY A 625 -65.77 -74.48 -18.51
CA GLY A 625 -65.46 -75.68 -19.32
C GLY A 625 -65.09 -76.92 -18.52
N ALA A 626 -65.36 -76.99 -17.20
CA ALA A 626 -65.23 -78.17 -16.36
C ALA A 626 -66.51 -78.93 -16.28
#